data_db13277e8fa825342a5cd2662877a349
#
_entry.id   db13277e8fa825342a5cd2662877a349
#
_cell.length_a   1.000
_cell.length_b   1.000
_cell.length_c   1.000
_cell.angle_alpha   90.00
_cell.angle_beta   90.00
_cell.angle_gamma   90.00
#
_symmetry.space_group_name_H-M   'P 1'
#
loop_
_entity.id
_entity.type
_entity.pdbx_description
1 polymer ?
#
loop_
_entity_poly.entity_id
_entity_poly.type
_entity_poly.pdbx_seq_one_letter_code
_entity_poly.pdbx_strand_id
1 'polypeptide(L)'
;MNAPEAPSTSAATSSAPTWRDGLAVYLQPRVLIVMMLGFSSGLPLALSGSTLLVWVSENGVSLGTIGLFTLVGTPYTLKFLWAPLVDGLNIPLLTRWLGRRRGWLVFTQLLLMAAILGLALTDPARSPFFVALGALLVATTSATQDIVVDAYRVESLAENEQAAGMASYVAAYRVGMVASTAGALFLVTGFEYVGLTRLDAWMASFAAMAALVLIGIVTVLCAREPEQSRIADAAAGGKPSVSRIAEAAMGAFSEFLTQRYAIVVLVFVMLFKFTDAFAGAMTVPFIIDIGFTRNDYAIIVKGVGLAATLIGGFAGGFLARGTSLVTCLWIGGLLQAVSNLTFTWLALVGSQQWALTVAVSVEAFTGAIGTVIFVAYLSALCKNPLHTATQYALLTALASVGRIYLSSGSGYVAAATGWPLFFVVSVLVAVPSLILLVWLQRRGHFDELGPVKV
;
A
#
# COMPACT_ATOMS: atom_id res chain seq x y z
N MET A 1 -4.88 65.22 38.72
CA MET A 1 -4.64 64.65 37.38
C MET A 1 -3.99 63.33 37.58
N ASN A 2 -4.79 62.26 37.67
CA ASN A 2 -4.32 60.88 37.81
C ASN A 2 -4.27 60.23 36.41
N ALA A 3 -3.10 59.77 36.04
CA ALA A 3 -2.92 59.01 34.81
C ALA A 3 -3.56 57.62 34.98
N PRO A 4 -4.19 57.02 33.94
CA PRO A 4 -4.76 55.67 34.01
C PRO A 4 -3.66 54.62 33.88
N GLU A 5 -3.65 53.67 34.82
CA GLU A 5 -2.83 52.46 34.75
C GLU A 5 -3.19 51.60 33.54
N ALA A 6 -2.18 51.19 32.78
CA ALA A 6 -2.32 50.22 31.67
C ALA A 6 -2.58 48.81 32.22
N PRO A 7 -3.46 48.01 31.59
CA PRO A 7 -3.72 46.64 32.03
C PRO A 7 -2.51 45.75 31.74
N SER A 8 -2.01 45.09 32.77
CA SER A 8 -0.97 44.08 32.70
C SER A 8 -1.48 42.86 31.91
N THR A 9 -1.02 42.67 30.68
CA THR A 9 -1.18 41.42 29.92
C THR A 9 -0.35 40.33 30.58
N SER A 10 -1.00 39.48 31.37
CA SER A 10 -0.47 38.22 31.82
C SER A 10 -0.19 37.35 30.59
N ALA A 11 1.06 37.26 30.15
CA ALA A 11 1.51 36.29 29.17
C ALA A 11 1.38 34.92 29.82
N ALA A 12 0.37 34.13 29.39
CA ALA A 12 0.28 32.73 29.70
C ALA A 12 1.53 32.05 29.12
N THR A 13 2.47 31.67 29.97
CA THR A 13 3.62 30.81 29.61
C THR A 13 3.08 29.46 29.17
N SER A 14 2.95 29.26 27.87
CA SER A 14 2.74 27.92 27.31
C SER A 14 4.00 27.11 27.62
N SER A 15 3.92 26.23 28.61
CA SER A 15 4.96 25.23 28.88
C SER A 15 5.17 24.39 27.61
N ALA A 16 6.42 24.21 27.19
CA ALA A 16 6.74 23.34 26.07
C ALA A 16 6.14 21.93 26.32
N PRO A 17 5.51 21.32 25.30
CA PRO A 17 4.86 20.04 25.46
C PRO A 17 5.87 19.00 25.96
N THR A 18 5.54 18.30 27.02
CA THR A 18 6.37 17.25 27.59
C THR A 18 6.27 15.98 26.73
N TRP A 19 7.28 15.08 26.81
CA TRP A 19 7.23 13.79 26.12
C TRP A 19 6.00 12.95 26.52
N ARG A 20 5.47 13.15 27.75
CA ARG A 20 4.24 12.51 28.25
C ARG A 20 3.00 13.01 27.51
N ASP A 21 2.94 14.28 27.22
CA ASP A 21 1.84 14.89 26.43
C ASP A 21 1.89 14.35 24.99
N GLY A 22 3.09 14.16 24.44
CA GLY A 22 3.29 13.51 23.14
C GLY A 22 2.80 12.05 23.09
N LEU A 23 3.00 11.28 24.17
CA LEU A 23 2.47 9.90 24.25
C LEU A 23 0.97 9.85 24.53
N ALA A 24 0.42 10.80 25.28
CA ALA A 24 -1.01 10.84 25.61
C ALA A 24 -1.88 11.02 24.34
N VAL A 25 -1.36 11.65 23.29
CA VAL A 25 -2.07 11.81 22.01
C VAL A 25 -2.40 10.44 21.37
N TYR A 26 -1.51 9.44 21.49
CA TYR A 26 -1.75 8.10 20.95
C TYR A 26 -2.89 7.34 21.66
N LEU A 27 -3.23 7.73 22.87
CA LEU A 27 -4.33 7.14 23.65
C LEU A 27 -5.66 7.87 23.47
N GLN A 28 -5.69 8.94 22.68
CA GLN A 28 -6.94 9.65 22.38
C GLN A 28 -7.92 8.72 21.65
N PRO A 29 -9.22 8.71 22.05
CA PRO A 29 -10.21 7.82 21.44
C PRO A 29 -10.29 7.95 19.91
N ARG A 30 -10.13 9.15 19.35
CA ARG A 30 -10.13 9.37 17.90
C ARG A 30 -8.94 8.70 17.24
N VAL A 31 -7.74 8.77 17.83
CA VAL A 31 -6.52 8.12 17.33
C VAL A 31 -6.64 6.60 17.41
N LEU A 32 -7.19 6.07 18.49
CA LEU A 32 -7.44 4.63 18.64
C LEU A 32 -8.45 4.10 17.61
N ILE A 33 -9.53 4.84 17.33
CA ILE A 33 -10.48 4.50 16.27
C ILE A 33 -9.76 4.45 14.91
N VAL A 34 -8.97 5.47 14.57
CA VAL A 34 -8.20 5.52 13.33
C VAL A 34 -7.19 4.38 13.26
N MET A 35 -6.55 4.01 14.38
CA MET A 35 -5.66 2.86 14.47
C MET A 35 -6.41 1.55 14.13
N MET A 36 -7.58 1.30 14.71
CA MET A 36 -8.37 0.09 14.43
C MET A 36 -8.88 0.06 12.98
N LEU A 37 -9.24 1.20 12.40
CA LEU A 37 -9.57 1.30 10.98
C LEU A 37 -8.36 1.01 10.09
N GLY A 38 -7.14 1.38 10.52
CA GLY A 38 -5.89 1.00 9.84
C GLY A 38 -5.73 -0.52 9.77
N PHE A 39 -5.95 -1.24 10.87
CA PHE A 39 -5.97 -2.70 10.88
C PHE A 39 -6.97 -3.27 9.87
N SER A 40 -8.20 -2.75 9.87
CA SER A 40 -9.26 -3.19 8.96
C SER A 40 -8.95 -2.92 7.48
N SER A 41 -8.21 -1.83 7.16
CA SER A 41 -7.75 -1.53 5.80
C SER A 41 -6.58 -2.41 5.34
N GLY A 42 -5.66 -2.74 6.25
CA GLY A 42 -4.48 -3.57 5.90
C GLY A 42 -4.81 -5.03 5.62
N LEU A 43 -5.85 -5.57 6.28
CA LEU A 43 -6.22 -6.97 6.20
C LEU A 43 -6.58 -7.42 4.76
N PRO A 44 -7.50 -6.79 4.02
CA PRO A 44 -7.91 -7.28 2.70
C PRO A 44 -6.86 -7.09 1.62
N LEU A 45 -5.96 -6.11 1.74
CA LEU A 45 -4.91 -5.89 0.76
C LEU A 45 -3.96 -7.08 0.65
N ALA A 46 -3.48 -7.58 1.79
CA ALA A 46 -2.57 -8.72 1.78
C ALA A 46 -3.32 -10.04 1.51
N LEU A 47 -4.59 -10.12 1.89
CA LEU A 47 -5.44 -11.28 1.61
C LEU A 47 -5.67 -11.48 0.12
N SER A 48 -6.03 -10.41 -0.62
CA SER A 48 -6.20 -10.43 -2.08
C SER A 48 -4.88 -10.37 -2.86
N GLY A 49 -3.76 -10.17 -2.19
CA GLY A 49 -2.41 -10.15 -2.74
C GLY A 49 -1.62 -11.41 -2.40
N SER A 50 -0.71 -11.30 -1.46
CA SER A 50 0.27 -12.35 -1.15
C SER A 50 -0.35 -13.65 -0.62
N THR A 51 -1.43 -13.59 0.15
CA THR A 51 -2.13 -14.79 0.65
C THR A 51 -2.79 -15.54 -0.50
N LEU A 52 -3.47 -14.80 -1.38
CA LEU A 52 -4.05 -15.34 -2.60
C LEU A 52 -3.00 -16.02 -3.48
N LEU A 53 -1.83 -15.39 -3.66
CA LEU A 53 -0.76 -15.97 -4.48
C LEU A 53 -0.22 -17.27 -3.90
N VAL A 54 -0.10 -17.42 -2.57
CA VAL A 54 0.23 -18.69 -1.93
C VAL A 54 -0.83 -19.74 -2.25
N TRP A 55 -2.11 -19.40 -2.08
CA TRP A 55 -3.22 -20.32 -2.31
C TRP A 55 -3.27 -20.85 -3.74
N VAL A 56 -3.17 -19.98 -4.74
CA VAL A 56 -3.19 -20.40 -6.15
C VAL A 56 -1.93 -21.18 -6.53
N SER A 57 -0.75 -20.83 -5.96
CA SER A 57 0.50 -21.54 -6.20
C SER A 57 0.47 -22.97 -5.66
N GLU A 58 -0.02 -23.16 -4.43
CA GLU A 58 -0.17 -24.48 -3.81
C GLU A 58 -1.16 -25.41 -4.53
N ASN A 59 -2.11 -24.83 -5.27
CA ASN A 59 -3.09 -25.57 -6.05
C ASN A 59 -2.66 -25.80 -7.51
N GLY A 60 -1.39 -25.53 -7.85
CA GLY A 60 -0.82 -25.86 -9.16
C GLY A 60 -1.32 -24.98 -10.30
N VAL A 61 -1.82 -23.77 -10.02
CA VAL A 61 -2.18 -22.81 -11.06
C VAL A 61 -0.94 -22.41 -11.84
N SER A 62 -1.04 -22.35 -13.18
CA SER A 62 0.10 -22.04 -14.03
C SER A 62 0.73 -20.67 -13.74
N LEU A 63 2.06 -20.56 -13.84
CA LEU A 63 2.79 -19.32 -13.57
C LEU A 63 2.29 -18.15 -14.39
N GLY A 64 1.93 -18.37 -15.67
CA GLY A 64 1.35 -17.35 -16.53
C GLY A 64 0.04 -16.79 -15.96
N THR A 65 -0.85 -17.69 -15.50
CA THR A 65 -2.11 -17.29 -14.83
C THR A 65 -1.84 -16.56 -13.52
N ILE A 66 -0.89 -17.04 -12.71
CA ILE A 66 -0.50 -16.40 -11.44
C ILE A 66 0.01 -14.96 -11.69
N GLY A 67 0.79 -14.74 -12.75
CA GLY A 67 1.22 -13.41 -13.15
C GLY A 67 0.04 -12.46 -13.41
N LEU A 68 -1.03 -12.96 -14.03
CA LEU A 68 -2.24 -12.16 -14.26
C LEU A 68 -3.00 -11.79 -12.98
N PHE A 69 -2.82 -12.53 -11.88
CA PHE A 69 -3.42 -12.15 -10.59
C PHE A 69 -2.88 -10.83 -10.03
N THR A 70 -1.77 -10.30 -10.53
CA THR A 70 -1.33 -8.93 -10.19
C THR A 70 -2.37 -7.89 -10.59
N LEU A 71 -3.16 -8.15 -11.65
CA LEU A 71 -4.24 -7.27 -12.11
C LEU A 71 -5.38 -7.12 -11.09
N VAL A 72 -5.50 -8.03 -10.12
CA VAL A 72 -6.44 -7.90 -8.98
C VAL A 72 -6.16 -6.62 -8.19
N GLY A 73 -4.93 -6.09 -8.21
CA GLY A 73 -4.58 -4.81 -7.60
C GLY A 73 -5.11 -3.57 -8.32
N THR A 74 -5.70 -3.71 -9.52
CA THR A 74 -6.23 -2.58 -10.33
C THR A 74 -7.15 -1.63 -9.55
N PRO A 75 -8.12 -2.09 -8.72
CA PRO A 75 -8.99 -1.19 -7.99
C PRO A 75 -8.25 -0.22 -7.08
N TYR A 76 -7.18 -0.64 -6.42
CA TYR A 76 -6.38 0.25 -5.56
C TYR A 76 -5.70 1.38 -6.34
N THR A 77 -5.31 1.12 -7.59
CA THR A 77 -4.73 2.13 -8.48
C THR A 77 -5.78 3.10 -9.02
N LEU A 78 -6.96 2.59 -9.37
CA LEU A 78 -8.01 3.36 -10.04
C LEU A 78 -9.05 3.92 -9.09
N LYS A 79 -8.94 3.72 -7.77
CA LYS A 79 -9.94 4.14 -6.77
C LYS A 79 -10.31 5.63 -6.84
N PHE A 80 -9.41 6.47 -7.34
CA PHE A 80 -9.67 7.89 -7.54
C PHE A 80 -10.80 8.17 -8.54
N LEU A 81 -11.09 7.25 -9.47
CA LEU A 81 -12.17 7.43 -10.45
C LEU A 81 -13.56 7.42 -9.81
N TRP A 82 -13.75 6.65 -8.73
CA TRP A 82 -15.05 6.58 -8.04
C TRP A 82 -15.05 7.20 -6.65
N ALA A 83 -13.92 7.74 -6.18
CA ALA A 83 -13.90 8.49 -4.92
C ALA A 83 -14.95 9.61 -4.88
N PRO A 84 -15.19 10.40 -5.96
CA PRO A 84 -16.25 11.41 -5.98
C PRO A 84 -17.67 10.84 -5.80
N LEU A 85 -17.92 9.58 -6.23
CA LEU A 85 -19.21 8.92 -6.00
C LEU A 85 -19.41 8.60 -4.52
N VAL A 86 -18.35 8.14 -3.86
CA VAL A 86 -18.36 7.87 -2.40
C VAL A 86 -18.60 9.15 -1.60
N ASP A 87 -18.03 10.27 -2.06
CA ASP A 87 -18.22 11.57 -1.42
C ASP A 87 -19.60 12.19 -1.68
N GLY A 88 -20.18 11.91 -2.83
CA GLY A 88 -21.45 12.51 -3.26
C GLY A 88 -22.70 11.70 -2.96
N LEU A 89 -22.58 10.38 -2.75
CA LEU A 89 -23.73 9.51 -2.58
C LEU A 89 -23.98 9.17 -1.10
N ASN A 90 -25.26 9.09 -0.75
CA ASN A 90 -25.71 8.61 0.56
C ASN A 90 -26.16 7.16 0.44
N ILE A 91 -25.76 6.32 1.39
CA ILE A 91 -26.27 4.95 1.51
C ILE A 91 -27.62 4.99 2.20
N PRO A 92 -28.73 4.63 1.51
CA PRO A 92 -30.05 4.61 2.13
C PRO A 92 -30.05 3.87 3.46
N LEU A 93 -30.81 4.30 4.45
CA LEU A 93 -30.88 3.76 5.80
C LEU A 93 -29.62 4.01 6.64
N LEU A 94 -28.44 3.54 6.20
CA LEU A 94 -27.20 3.62 6.99
C LEU A 94 -26.74 5.07 7.20
N THR A 95 -26.79 5.90 6.17
CA THR A 95 -26.46 7.33 6.30
C THR A 95 -27.42 8.05 7.25
N ARG A 96 -28.72 7.68 7.23
CA ARG A 96 -29.71 8.28 8.13
C ARG A 96 -29.47 7.94 9.60
N TRP A 97 -28.97 6.72 9.90
CA TRP A 97 -28.79 6.25 11.28
C TRP A 97 -27.41 6.53 11.83
N LEU A 98 -26.38 6.43 11.01
CA LEU A 98 -24.98 6.48 11.43
C LEU A 98 -24.26 7.77 11.01
N GLY A 99 -24.79 8.49 10.05
CA GLY A 99 -24.08 9.55 9.34
C GLY A 99 -23.46 9.03 8.04
N ARG A 100 -22.91 9.94 7.22
CA ARG A 100 -22.40 9.60 5.88
C ARG A 100 -21.16 8.72 5.94
N ARG A 101 -20.12 9.15 6.65
CA ARG A 101 -18.83 8.40 6.70
C ARG A 101 -19.00 7.05 7.37
N ARG A 102 -19.66 7.01 8.51
CA ARG A 102 -19.91 5.76 9.22
C ARG A 102 -20.82 4.82 8.44
N GLY A 103 -21.85 5.36 7.79
CA GLY A 103 -22.74 4.58 6.93
C GLY A 103 -22.01 3.92 5.77
N TRP A 104 -21.13 4.64 5.08
CA TRP A 104 -20.27 4.10 4.05
C TRP A 104 -19.28 3.06 4.57
N LEU A 105 -18.64 3.29 5.74
CA LEU A 105 -17.72 2.33 6.35
C LEU A 105 -18.41 1.01 6.66
N VAL A 106 -19.57 1.03 7.31
CA VAL A 106 -20.33 -0.20 7.62
C VAL A 106 -20.73 -0.91 6.33
N PHE A 107 -21.23 -0.17 5.32
CA PHE A 107 -21.64 -0.74 4.05
C PHE A 107 -20.49 -1.43 3.33
N THR A 108 -19.34 -0.76 3.19
CA THR A 108 -18.16 -1.33 2.52
C THR A 108 -17.57 -2.50 3.27
N GLN A 109 -17.59 -2.49 4.60
CA GLN A 109 -17.12 -3.61 5.43
C GLN A 109 -18.04 -4.83 5.33
N LEU A 110 -19.34 -4.65 5.26
CA LEU A 110 -20.29 -5.75 5.02
C LEU A 110 -20.10 -6.35 3.62
N LEU A 111 -19.92 -5.51 2.60
CA LEU A 111 -19.62 -5.98 1.24
C LEU A 111 -18.26 -6.68 1.18
N LEU A 112 -17.26 -6.18 1.89
CA LEU A 112 -15.95 -6.80 1.97
C LEU A 112 -16.03 -8.18 2.62
N MET A 113 -16.73 -8.29 3.73
CA MET A 113 -16.96 -9.58 4.40
C MET A 113 -17.66 -10.57 3.47
N ALA A 114 -18.71 -10.14 2.76
CA ALA A 114 -19.39 -10.97 1.77
C ALA A 114 -18.48 -11.36 0.60
N ALA A 115 -17.62 -10.45 0.11
CA ALA A 115 -16.67 -10.72 -0.97
C ALA A 115 -15.59 -11.73 -0.52
N ILE A 116 -15.07 -11.63 0.71
CA ILE A 116 -14.11 -12.59 1.26
C ILE A 116 -14.76 -13.97 1.40
N LEU A 117 -15.98 -14.05 1.92
CA LEU A 117 -16.73 -15.32 2.01
C LEU A 117 -17.03 -15.91 0.62
N GLY A 118 -17.40 -15.05 -0.35
CA GLY A 118 -17.57 -15.47 -1.75
C GLY A 118 -16.29 -16.03 -2.37
N LEU A 119 -15.14 -15.38 -2.11
CA LEU A 119 -13.83 -15.87 -2.52
C LEU A 119 -13.51 -17.22 -1.86
N ALA A 120 -13.81 -17.38 -0.57
CA ALA A 120 -13.61 -18.63 0.18
C ALA A 120 -14.32 -19.86 -0.42
N LEU A 121 -15.44 -19.63 -1.11
CA LEU A 121 -16.24 -20.70 -1.76
C LEU A 121 -15.71 -21.08 -3.15
N THR A 122 -14.67 -20.43 -3.65
CA THR A 122 -14.06 -20.74 -4.94
C THR A 122 -12.99 -21.83 -4.80
N ASP A 123 -12.64 -22.48 -5.93
CA ASP A 123 -11.62 -23.53 -5.99
C ASP A 123 -10.58 -23.16 -7.08
N PRO A 124 -9.32 -22.86 -6.70
CA PRO A 124 -8.28 -22.49 -7.66
C PRO A 124 -7.93 -23.58 -8.65
N ALA A 125 -8.03 -24.85 -8.23
CA ALA A 125 -7.72 -25.99 -9.10
C ALA A 125 -8.76 -26.18 -10.21
N ARG A 126 -10.05 -25.85 -9.91
CA ARG A 126 -11.15 -26.00 -10.87
C ARG A 126 -11.31 -24.76 -11.75
N SER A 127 -11.23 -23.57 -11.17
CA SER A 127 -11.48 -22.34 -11.91
C SER A 127 -10.72 -21.14 -11.35
N PRO A 128 -9.48 -20.90 -11.80
CA PRO A 128 -8.72 -19.71 -11.46
C PRO A 128 -9.46 -18.39 -11.79
N PHE A 129 -10.33 -18.42 -12.81
CA PHE A 129 -11.12 -17.27 -13.21
C PHE A 129 -12.09 -16.80 -12.11
N PHE A 130 -12.83 -17.71 -11.47
CA PHE A 130 -13.73 -17.32 -10.37
C PHE A 130 -12.97 -16.87 -9.13
N VAL A 131 -11.78 -17.44 -8.88
CA VAL A 131 -10.87 -16.96 -7.84
C VAL A 131 -10.43 -15.52 -8.13
N ALA A 132 -10.03 -15.21 -9.36
CA ALA A 132 -9.64 -13.87 -9.78
C ALA A 132 -10.80 -12.88 -9.64
N LEU A 133 -12.04 -13.28 -10.03
CA LEU A 133 -13.23 -12.46 -9.88
C LEU A 133 -13.55 -12.20 -8.41
N GLY A 134 -13.52 -13.21 -7.54
CA GLY A 134 -13.71 -13.07 -6.10
C GLY A 134 -12.67 -12.14 -5.48
N ALA A 135 -11.39 -12.32 -5.83
CA ALA A 135 -10.31 -11.48 -5.37
C ALA A 135 -10.44 -10.02 -5.87
N LEU A 136 -10.91 -9.81 -7.11
CA LEU A 136 -11.20 -8.49 -7.66
C LEU A 136 -12.34 -7.80 -6.89
N LEU A 137 -13.37 -8.53 -6.48
CA LEU A 137 -14.44 -8.01 -5.64
C LEU A 137 -13.91 -7.61 -4.25
N VAL A 138 -13.06 -8.43 -3.63
CA VAL A 138 -12.37 -8.09 -2.37
C VAL A 138 -11.54 -6.83 -2.54
N ALA A 139 -10.74 -6.73 -3.59
CA ALA A 139 -9.90 -5.56 -3.87
C ALA A 139 -10.73 -4.28 -4.12
N THR A 140 -11.86 -4.41 -4.85
CA THR A 140 -12.76 -3.26 -5.15
C THR A 140 -13.45 -2.75 -3.89
N THR A 141 -13.99 -3.65 -3.07
CA THR A 141 -14.65 -3.28 -1.81
C THR A 141 -13.65 -2.69 -0.80
N SER A 142 -12.45 -3.26 -0.73
CA SER A 142 -11.35 -2.75 0.10
C SER A 142 -10.87 -1.37 -0.37
N ALA A 143 -10.62 -1.19 -1.66
CA ALA A 143 -10.22 0.11 -2.20
C ALA A 143 -11.29 1.19 -1.96
N THR A 144 -12.58 0.81 -1.99
CA THR A 144 -13.69 1.70 -1.66
C THR A 144 -13.71 2.02 -0.16
N GLN A 145 -13.48 1.02 0.70
CA GLN A 145 -13.31 1.24 2.14
C GLN A 145 -12.17 2.20 2.43
N ASP A 146 -11.01 2.05 1.77
CA ASP A 146 -9.84 2.91 1.97
C ASP A 146 -10.16 4.38 1.66
N ILE A 147 -10.95 4.68 0.62
CA ILE A 147 -11.41 6.05 0.33
C ILE A 147 -12.14 6.64 1.53
N VAL A 148 -13.06 5.87 2.13
CA VAL A 148 -13.86 6.35 3.25
C VAL A 148 -13.03 6.49 4.53
N VAL A 149 -12.13 5.54 4.80
CA VAL A 149 -11.23 5.56 5.96
C VAL A 149 -10.30 6.77 5.89
N ASP A 150 -9.73 7.05 4.71
CA ASP A 150 -8.86 8.22 4.52
C ASP A 150 -9.61 9.52 4.78
N ALA A 151 -10.83 9.65 4.26
CA ALA A 151 -11.68 10.81 4.50
C ALA A 151 -12.08 10.92 5.98
N TYR A 152 -12.53 9.82 6.60
CA TYR A 152 -12.87 9.78 8.03
C TYR A 152 -11.71 10.22 8.91
N ARG A 153 -10.48 9.73 8.64
CA ARG A 153 -9.28 10.09 9.37
C ARG A 153 -9.00 11.59 9.31
N VAL A 154 -9.04 12.16 8.11
CA VAL A 154 -8.77 13.59 7.92
C VAL A 154 -9.82 14.45 8.61
N GLU A 155 -11.09 14.07 8.55
CA GLU A 155 -12.22 14.84 9.10
C GLU A 155 -12.40 14.68 10.63
N SER A 156 -11.92 13.55 11.21
CA SER A 156 -12.13 13.23 12.64
C SER A 156 -11.01 13.67 13.58
N LEU A 157 -9.78 13.78 13.07
CA LEU A 157 -8.61 14.11 13.86
C LEU A 157 -8.39 15.64 13.91
N ALA A 158 -8.06 16.15 15.09
CA ALA A 158 -7.60 17.53 15.23
C ALA A 158 -6.20 17.70 14.59
N GLU A 159 -5.81 18.94 14.29
CA GLU A 159 -4.55 19.22 13.59
C GLU A 159 -3.33 18.66 14.34
N ASN A 160 -3.31 18.78 15.67
CA ASN A 160 -2.25 18.24 16.53
C ASN A 160 -2.30 16.69 16.67
N GLU A 161 -3.40 16.04 16.29
CA GLU A 161 -3.57 14.57 16.32
C GLU A 161 -3.22 13.91 14.98
N GLN A 162 -3.14 14.65 13.87
CA GLN A 162 -2.98 14.10 12.52
C GLN A 162 -1.72 13.24 12.38
N ALA A 163 -0.58 13.70 12.90
CA ALA A 163 0.67 12.97 12.81
C ALA A 163 0.63 11.65 13.61
N ALA A 164 0.14 11.70 14.85
CA ALA A 164 0.00 10.51 15.71
C ALA A 164 -1.04 9.54 15.15
N GLY A 165 -2.16 10.06 14.64
CA GLY A 165 -3.20 9.26 13.99
C GLY A 165 -2.68 8.55 12.74
N MET A 166 -1.90 9.23 11.89
CA MET A 166 -1.30 8.59 10.72
C MET A 166 -0.28 7.52 11.10
N ALA A 167 0.57 7.77 12.08
CA ALA A 167 1.54 6.79 12.56
C ALA A 167 0.83 5.53 13.12
N SER A 168 -0.21 5.72 13.93
CA SER A 168 -1.03 4.64 14.48
C SER A 168 -1.75 3.86 13.39
N TYR A 169 -2.33 4.55 12.40
CA TYR A 169 -2.96 3.94 11.24
C TYR A 169 -2.00 3.04 10.47
N VAL A 170 -0.83 3.55 10.11
CA VAL A 170 0.18 2.79 9.34
C VAL A 170 0.69 1.59 10.12
N ALA A 171 0.94 1.74 11.43
CA ALA A 171 1.37 0.63 12.28
C ALA A 171 0.31 -0.49 12.31
N ALA A 172 -0.95 -0.14 12.59
CA ALA A 172 -2.04 -1.11 12.63
C ALA A 172 -2.36 -1.71 11.25
N TYR A 173 -2.23 -0.94 10.17
CA TYR A 173 -2.32 -1.42 8.79
C TYR A 173 -1.30 -2.54 8.52
N ARG A 174 -0.05 -2.37 8.97
CA ARG A 174 0.98 -3.41 8.85
C ARG A 174 0.64 -4.66 9.67
N VAL A 175 0.08 -4.49 10.87
CA VAL A 175 -0.41 -5.61 11.69
C VAL A 175 -1.55 -6.35 10.97
N GLY A 176 -2.50 -5.64 10.37
CA GLY A 176 -3.57 -6.21 9.55
C GLY A 176 -3.04 -7.03 8.36
N MET A 177 -2.03 -6.52 7.66
CA MET A 177 -1.37 -7.24 6.57
C MET A 177 -0.70 -8.54 7.07
N VAL A 178 -0.02 -8.51 8.21
CA VAL A 178 0.62 -9.71 8.79
C VAL A 178 -0.44 -10.70 9.24
N ALA A 179 -1.51 -10.25 9.90
CA ALA A 179 -2.61 -11.10 10.33
C ALA A 179 -3.27 -11.83 9.15
N SER A 180 -3.52 -11.13 8.04
CA SER A 180 -4.15 -11.71 6.85
C SER A 180 -3.18 -12.50 5.95
N THR A 181 -1.87 -12.44 6.19
CA THR A 181 -0.89 -13.28 5.49
C THR A 181 -0.40 -14.41 6.42
N ALA A 182 0.52 -14.11 7.32
CA ALA A 182 1.08 -15.13 8.20
C ALA A 182 0.00 -15.80 9.07
N GLY A 183 -0.93 -15.00 9.65
CA GLY A 183 -2.03 -15.53 10.43
C GLY A 183 -2.94 -16.46 9.63
N ALA A 184 -3.34 -16.06 8.41
CA ALA A 184 -4.15 -16.90 7.53
C ALA A 184 -3.44 -18.22 7.17
N LEU A 185 -2.14 -18.17 6.84
CA LEU A 185 -1.36 -19.36 6.47
C LEU A 185 -1.19 -20.32 7.67
N PHE A 186 -0.95 -19.80 8.87
CA PHE A 186 -0.90 -20.63 10.07
C PHE A 186 -2.26 -21.25 10.39
N LEU A 187 -3.37 -20.53 10.16
CA LEU A 187 -4.72 -21.11 10.33
C LEU A 187 -4.96 -22.24 9.34
N VAL A 188 -4.58 -22.10 8.07
CA VAL A 188 -4.69 -23.18 7.08
C VAL A 188 -3.92 -24.42 7.56
N THR A 189 -2.66 -24.24 7.99
CA THR A 189 -1.84 -25.34 8.53
C THR A 189 -2.47 -25.98 9.77
N GLY A 190 -3.01 -25.15 10.68
CA GLY A 190 -3.69 -25.64 11.88
C GLY A 190 -4.97 -26.42 11.56
N PHE A 191 -5.77 -25.97 10.60
CA PHE A 191 -6.97 -26.67 10.17
C PHE A 191 -6.66 -28.00 9.46
N GLU A 192 -5.61 -28.05 8.62
CA GLU A 192 -5.13 -29.30 8.04
C GLU A 192 -4.64 -30.28 9.13
N TYR A 193 -3.95 -29.77 10.17
CA TYR A 193 -3.49 -30.60 11.30
C TYR A 193 -4.63 -31.23 12.08
N VAL A 194 -5.77 -30.57 12.22
CA VAL A 194 -6.98 -31.14 12.86
C VAL A 194 -7.84 -31.96 11.90
N GLY A 195 -7.37 -32.21 10.68
CA GLY A 195 -7.96 -33.18 9.75
C GLY A 195 -8.88 -32.60 8.68
N LEU A 196 -8.95 -31.28 8.49
CA LEU A 196 -9.68 -30.69 7.38
C LEU A 196 -8.92 -30.97 6.05
N THR A 197 -9.69 -31.11 4.98
CA THR A 197 -9.08 -31.16 3.62
C THR A 197 -8.42 -29.80 3.33
N ARG A 198 -7.47 -29.80 2.38
CA ARG A 198 -6.80 -28.55 1.98
C ARG A 198 -7.80 -27.46 1.56
N LEU A 199 -8.83 -27.82 0.79
CA LEU A 199 -9.86 -26.88 0.33
C LEU A 199 -10.65 -26.32 1.53
N ASP A 200 -11.10 -27.19 2.43
CA ASP A 200 -11.87 -26.77 3.62
C ASP A 200 -11.02 -25.91 4.58
N ALA A 201 -9.72 -26.23 4.71
CA ALA A 201 -8.78 -25.48 5.54
C ALA A 201 -8.59 -24.05 5.00
N TRP A 202 -8.46 -23.89 3.69
CA TRP A 202 -8.42 -22.56 3.06
C TRP A 202 -9.74 -21.82 3.21
N MET A 203 -10.87 -22.49 2.98
CA MET A 203 -12.20 -21.93 3.17
C MET A 203 -12.39 -21.42 4.62
N ALA A 204 -12.05 -22.25 5.62
CA ALA A 204 -12.14 -21.89 7.03
C ALA A 204 -11.20 -20.70 7.38
N SER A 205 -9.99 -20.67 6.82
CA SER A 205 -9.05 -19.56 7.03
C SER A 205 -9.60 -18.25 6.47
N PHE A 206 -10.12 -18.24 5.22
CA PHE A 206 -10.75 -17.05 4.66
C PHE A 206 -12.00 -16.63 5.44
N ALA A 207 -12.81 -17.58 5.94
CA ALA A 207 -13.93 -17.27 6.81
C ALA A 207 -13.48 -16.62 8.13
N ALA A 208 -12.36 -17.09 8.73
CA ALA A 208 -11.77 -16.44 9.89
C ALA A 208 -11.29 -15.01 9.56
N MET A 209 -10.70 -14.79 8.39
CA MET A 209 -10.32 -13.44 7.93
C MET A 209 -11.55 -12.55 7.72
N ALA A 210 -12.65 -13.08 7.18
CA ALA A 210 -13.92 -12.36 7.08
C ALA A 210 -14.45 -11.97 8.46
N ALA A 211 -14.32 -12.85 9.46
CA ALA A 211 -14.72 -12.54 10.85
C ALA A 211 -13.86 -11.41 11.45
N LEU A 212 -12.57 -11.28 11.10
CA LEU A 212 -11.74 -10.17 11.54
C LEU A 212 -12.22 -8.80 11.01
N VAL A 213 -12.95 -8.75 9.90
CA VAL A 213 -13.57 -7.51 9.41
C VAL A 213 -14.58 -6.95 10.42
N LEU A 214 -15.18 -7.79 11.27
CA LEU A 214 -16.07 -7.36 12.34
C LEU A 214 -15.40 -6.38 13.32
N ILE A 215 -14.08 -6.48 13.51
CA ILE A 215 -13.31 -5.50 14.31
C ILE A 215 -13.52 -4.08 13.73
N GLY A 216 -13.46 -3.93 12.43
CA GLY A 216 -13.73 -2.67 11.76
C GLY A 216 -15.18 -2.21 11.94
N ILE A 217 -16.15 -3.10 11.77
CA ILE A 217 -17.58 -2.79 11.95
C ILE A 217 -17.83 -2.31 13.39
N VAL A 218 -17.35 -3.06 14.39
CA VAL A 218 -17.49 -2.69 15.83
C VAL A 218 -16.82 -1.33 16.07
N THR A 219 -15.63 -1.11 15.52
CA THR A 219 -14.91 0.17 15.64
C THR A 219 -15.75 1.32 15.11
N VAL A 220 -16.37 1.17 13.92
CA VAL A 220 -17.22 2.19 13.33
C VAL A 220 -18.48 2.44 14.14
N LEU A 221 -19.08 1.40 14.73
CA LEU A 221 -20.24 1.55 15.60
C LEU A 221 -19.91 2.31 16.89
N CYS A 222 -18.71 2.13 17.44
CA CYS A 222 -18.21 2.88 18.60
C CYS A 222 -17.72 4.31 18.24
N ALA A 223 -17.43 4.56 16.96
CA ALA A 223 -16.95 5.85 16.48
C ALA A 223 -18.05 6.91 16.46
N ARG A 224 -17.63 8.17 16.38
CA ARG A 224 -18.56 9.31 16.18
C ARG A 224 -18.44 9.80 14.73
N GLU A 225 -19.57 10.26 14.16
CA GLU A 225 -19.57 10.91 12.86
C GLU A 225 -18.81 12.23 12.94
N PRO A 226 -17.86 12.51 12.03
CA PRO A 226 -17.10 13.75 12.03
C PRO A 226 -18.01 15.00 11.86
N GLU A 227 -17.74 16.06 12.58
CA GLU A 227 -18.51 17.30 12.48
C GLU A 227 -18.40 17.96 11.10
N GLN A 228 -17.22 17.92 10.50
CA GLN A 228 -17.00 18.45 9.14
C GLN A 228 -17.85 17.73 8.10
N SER A 229 -18.07 16.42 8.26
CA SER A 229 -19.00 15.66 7.42
C SER A 229 -20.43 16.17 7.56
N ARG A 230 -20.88 16.47 8.77
CA ARG A 230 -22.22 17.01 9.05
C ARG A 230 -22.40 18.41 8.45
N ILE A 231 -21.38 19.26 8.53
CA ILE A 231 -21.41 20.62 7.95
C ILE A 231 -21.44 20.53 6.41
N ALA A 232 -20.63 19.62 5.82
CA ALA A 232 -20.63 19.38 4.38
C ALA A 232 -21.98 18.84 3.89
N ASP A 233 -22.62 17.95 4.64
CA ASP A 233 -23.96 17.43 4.32
C ASP A 233 -25.04 18.53 4.41
N ALA A 234 -24.95 19.41 5.39
CA ALA A 234 -25.86 20.55 5.52
C ALA A 234 -25.64 21.63 4.43
N ALA A 235 -24.38 21.81 4.01
CA ALA A 235 -24.02 22.73 2.93
C ALA A 235 -24.25 22.15 1.53
N ALA A 236 -24.34 20.83 1.39
CA ALA A 236 -24.48 20.10 0.13
C ALA A 236 -25.88 20.18 -0.50
N GLY A 237 -26.66 21.20 -0.17
CA GLY A 237 -27.70 21.67 -1.09
C GLY A 237 -27.16 22.06 -2.48
N GLY A 238 -25.83 22.09 -2.67
CA GLY A 238 -25.11 22.26 -3.92
C GLY A 238 -24.29 20.99 -4.25
N LYS A 239 -24.64 20.34 -5.35
CA LYS A 239 -23.98 19.15 -5.90
C LYS A 239 -22.45 19.27 -5.85
N PRO A 240 -21.69 18.33 -5.22
CA PRO A 240 -20.25 18.25 -5.43
C PRO A 240 -20.06 17.99 -6.93
N SER A 241 -19.53 18.95 -7.64
CA SER A 241 -19.36 18.81 -9.08
C SER A 241 -18.19 17.88 -9.32
N VAL A 242 -18.47 16.65 -9.74
CA VAL A 242 -17.47 15.72 -10.30
C VAL A 242 -16.60 16.43 -11.33
N SER A 243 -17.17 17.42 -12.05
CA SER A 243 -16.47 18.29 -12.98
C SER A 243 -15.35 19.10 -12.29
N ARG A 244 -15.54 19.65 -11.08
CA ARG A 244 -14.49 20.43 -10.41
C ARG A 244 -13.32 19.56 -9.98
N ILE A 245 -13.56 18.34 -9.52
CA ILE A 245 -12.49 17.41 -9.14
C ILE A 245 -11.74 16.95 -10.39
N ALA A 246 -12.46 16.63 -11.46
CA ALA A 246 -11.87 16.28 -12.75
C ALA A 246 -11.09 17.47 -13.35
N GLU A 247 -11.62 18.69 -13.27
CA GLU A 247 -10.95 19.92 -13.71
C GLU A 247 -9.67 20.19 -12.89
N ALA A 248 -9.71 20.03 -11.56
CA ALA A 248 -8.55 20.21 -10.70
C ALA A 248 -7.48 19.14 -10.97
N ALA A 249 -7.88 17.87 -11.15
CA ALA A 249 -6.97 16.77 -11.51
C ALA A 249 -6.37 16.98 -12.91
N MET A 250 -7.19 17.39 -13.88
CA MET A 250 -6.75 17.68 -15.25
C MET A 250 -5.84 18.92 -15.27
N GLY A 251 -6.15 19.94 -14.48
CA GLY A 251 -5.31 21.12 -14.30
C GLY A 251 -3.94 20.79 -13.74
N ALA A 252 -3.89 20.02 -12.65
CA ALA A 252 -2.62 19.57 -12.05
C ALA A 252 -1.79 18.68 -12.98
N PHE A 253 -2.44 17.84 -13.78
CA PHE A 253 -1.77 16.98 -14.76
C PHE A 253 -1.26 17.78 -15.96
N SER A 254 -2.08 18.71 -16.49
CA SER A 254 -1.68 19.58 -17.59
C SER A 254 -0.50 20.48 -17.19
N GLU A 255 -0.53 21.05 -15.98
CA GLU A 255 0.58 21.82 -15.42
C GLU A 255 1.86 20.98 -15.31
N PHE A 256 1.75 19.73 -14.84
CA PHE A 256 2.89 18.81 -14.77
C PHE A 256 3.46 18.55 -16.17
N LEU A 257 2.62 18.36 -17.19
CA LEU A 257 3.05 18.12 -18.57
C LEU A 257 3.76 19.32 -19.21
N THR A 258 3.58 20.54 -18.68
CA THR A 258 4.35 21.73 -19.16
C THR A 258 5.77 21.76 -18.62
N GLN A 259 6.11 20.92 -17.61
CA GLN A 259 7.47 20.85 -17.09
C GLN A 259 8.44 20.29 -18.14
N ARG A 260 9.67 20.79 -18.09
CA ARG A 260 10.73 20.30 -18.95
C ARG A 260 10.94 18.79 -18.76
N TYR A 261 10.93 18.03 -19.85
CA TYR A 261 11.07 16.56 -19.84
C TYR A 261 9.96 15.78 -19.14
N ALA A 262 8.77 16.35 -18.94
CA ALA A 262 7.67 15.73 -18.19
C ALA A 262 7.39 14.28 -18.62
N ILE A 263 7.26 14.00 -19.90
CA ILE A 263 6.98 12.65 -20.42
C ILE A 263 8.09 11.66 -20.04
N VAL A 264 9.36 12.06 -20.17
CA VAL A 264 10.51 11.20 -19.83
C VAL A 264 10.53 10.93 -18.32
N VAL A 265 10.22 11.93 -17.51
CA VAL A 265 10.08 11.80 -16.05
C VAL A 265 8.95 10.84 -15.69
N LEU A 266 7.78 10.93 -16.34
CA LEU A 266 6.66 10.00 -16.10
C LEU A 266 7.02 8.56 -16.48
N VAL A 267 7.71 8.37 -17.63
CA VAL A 267 8.20 7.03 -18.03
C VAL A 267 9.24 6.51 -17.04
N PHE A 268 10.14 7.36 -16.56
CA PHE A 268 11.12 6.99 -15.54
C PHE A 268 10.44 6.59 -14.22
N VAL A 269 9.46 7.35 -13.74
CA VAL A 269 8.67 7.04 -12.54
C VAL A 269 8.00 5.67 -12.66
N MET A 270 7.41 5.37 -13.81
CA MET A 270 6.77 4.09 -14.08
C MET A 270 7.78 2.94 -14.10
N LEU A 271 8.92 3.10 -14.75
CA LEU A 271 9.91 2.04 -14.94
C LEU A 271 10.81 1.82 -13.72
N PHE A 272 11.06 2.83 -12.89
CA PHE A 272 11.95 2.71 -11.74
C PHE A 272 11.46 1.65 -10.74
N LYS A 273 10.15 1.61 -10.45
CA LYS A 273 9.55 0.61 -9.57
C LYS A 273 9.12 -0.67 -10.28
N PHE A 274 9.18 -0.72 -11.59
CA PHE A 274 8.82 -1.90 -12.36
C PHE A 274 9.76 -3.07 -12.11
N THR A 275 11.07 -2.85 -11.98
CA THR A 275 12.07 -3.90 -11.71
C THR A 275 11.73 -4.71 -10.46
N ASP A 276 11.48 -4.01 -9.36
CA ASP A 276 11.09 -4.57 -8.07
C ASP A 276 9.74 -5.30 -8.16
N ALA A 277 8.78 -4.70 -8.85
CA ALA A 277 7.46 -5.30 -9.02
C ALA A 277 7.47 -6.55 -9.93
N PHE A 278 8.31 -6.56 -10.97
CA PHE A 278 8.42 -7.68 -11.90
C PHE A 278 8.95 -8.94 -11.21
N ALA A 279 10.03 -8.81 -10.43
CA ALA A 279 10.55 -9.90 -9.61
C ALA A 279 9.59 -10.26 -8.47
N GLY A 280 9.08 -9.25 -7.76
CA GLY A 280 8.19 -9.42 -6.60
C GLY A 280 6.88 -10.14 -6.91
N ALA A 281 6.33 -10.00 -8.13
CA ALA A 281 5.14 -10.72 -8.57
C ALA A 281 5.34 -12.24 -8.58
N MET A 282 6.56 -12.70 -8.83
CA MET A 282 6.92 -14.12 -8.92
C MET A 282 7.63 -14.65 -7.68
N THR A 283 7.91 -13.84 -6.67
CA THR A 283 8.59 -14.27 -5.45
C THR A 283 7.80 -15.34 -4.69
N VAL A 284 6.47 -15.19 -4.55
CA VAL A 284 5.61 -16.18 -3.88
C VAL A 284 5.59 -17.51 -4.64
N PRO A 285 5.20 -17.53 -5.94
CA PRO A 285 5.22 -18.77 -6.73
C PRO A 285 6.58 -19.45 -6.72
N PHE A 286 7.67 -18.69 -6.84
CA PHE A 286 9.03 -19.22 -6.79
C PHE A 286 9.32 -19.97 -5.48
N ILE A 287 9.03 -19.33 -4.33
CA ILE A 287 9.30 -19.94 -3.02
C ILE A 287 8.53 -21.24 -2.84
N ILE A 288 7.27 -21.29 -3.25
CA ILE A 288 6.45 -22.50 -3.15
C ILE A 288 6.93 -23.57 -4.13
N ASP A 289 7.27 -23.18 -5.38
CA ASP A 289 7.68 -24.12 -6.44
C ASP A 289 9.03 -24.79 -6.15
N ILE A 290 9.99 -24.09 -5.52
CA ILE A 290 11.28 -24.68 -5.13
C ILE A 290 11.19 -25.54 -3.85
N GLY A 291 10.00 -25.67 -3.24
CA GLY A 291 9.72 -26.64 -2.17
C GLY A 291 9.68 -26.07 -0.75
N PHE A 292 9.62 -24.75 -0.56
CA PHE A 292 9.34 -24.17 0.76
C PHE A 292 7.87 -24.31 1.11
N THR A 293 7.61 -24.47 2.40
CA THR A 293 6.26 -24.52 2.93
C THR A 293 5.65 -23.13 3.07
N ARG A 294 4.31 -23.06 3.17
CA ARG A 294 3.60 -21.81 3.50
C ARG A 294 4.05 -21.23 4.85
N ASN A 295 4.46 -22.09 5.80
CA ASN A 295 4.95 -21.66 7.10
C ASN A 295 6.34 -21.02 6.99
N ASP A 296 7.23 -21.55 6.15
CA ASP A 296 8.53 -20.93 5.85
C ASP A 296 8.30 -19.55 5.23
N TYR A 297 7.36 -19.42 4.29
CA TYR A 297 6.97 -18.15 3.73
C TYR A 297 6.44 -17.17 4.80
N ALA A 298 5.55 -17.62 5.68
CA ALA A 298 4.98 -16.80 6.74
C ALA A 298 6.04 -16.30 7.73
N ILE A 299 6.95 -17.17 8.14
CA ILE A 299 7.99 -16.84 9.14
C ILE A 299 9.10 -15.99 8.50
N ILE A 300 9.66 -16.47 7.38
CA ILE A 300 10.86 -15.85 6.81
C ILE A 300 10.47 -14.61 6.00
N VAL A 301 9.55 -14.73 5.04
CA VAL A 301 9.25 -13.59 4.15
C VAL A 301 8.46 -12.51 4.89
N LYS A 302 7.47 -12.90 5.71
CA LYS A 302 6.65 -11.90 6.42
C LYS A 302 7.24 -11.48 7.77
N GLY A 303 7.97 -12.36 8.46
CA GLY A 303 8.63 -12.03 9.72
C GLY A 303 9.98 -11.35 9.50
N VAL A 304 10.97 -12.09 9.00
CA VAL A 304 12.33 -11.56 8.78
C VAL A 304 12.33 -10.44 7.74
N GLY A 305 11.56 -10.62 6.63
CA GLY A 305 11.45 -9.60 5.60
C GLY A 305 10.87 -8.27 6.12
N LEU A 306 9.92 -8.30 7.06
CA LEU A 306 9.40 -7.09 7.70
C LEU A 306 10.51 -6.37 8.52
N ALA A 307 11.28 -7.10 9.33
CA ALA A 307 12.38 -6.53 10.08
C ALA A 307 13.43 -5.90 9.15
N ALA A 308 13.83 -6.60 8.09
CA ALA A 308 14.76 -6.10 7.09
C ALA A 308 14.22 -4.84 6.37
N THR A 309 12.93 -4.81 6.04
CA THR A 309 12.25 -3.63 5.45
C THR A 309 12.32 -2.42 6.38
N LEU A 310 12.08 -2.60 7.68
CA LEU A 310 12.16 -1.50 8.64
C LEU A 310 13.58 -0.94 8.73
N ILE A 311 14.59 -1.82 8.87
CA ILE A 311 16.00 -1.42 8.93
C ILE A 311 16.41 -0.72 7.63
N GLY A 312 16.00 -1.27 6.47
CA GLY A 312 16.26 -0.67 5.16
C GLY A 312 15.59 0.69 4.98
N GLY A 313 14.39 0.88 5.53
CA GLY A 313 13.69 2.17 5.53
C GLY A 313 14.47 3.25 6.28
N PHE A 314 15.01 2.94 7.46
CA PHE A 314 15.89 3.85 8.20
C PHE A 314 17.19 4.14 7.45
N ALA A 315 17.83 3.12 6.88
CA ALA A 315 19.04 3.27 6.08
C ALA A 315 18.78 4.17 4.85
N GLY A 316 17.65 3.99 4.16
CA GLY A 316 17.23 4.84 3.04
C GLY A 316 17.01 6.30 3.45
N GLY A 317 16.37 6.54 4.60
CA GLY A 317 16.18 7.87 5.15
C GLY A 317 17.51 8.54 5.52
N PHE A 318 18.45 7.81 6.11
CA PHE A 318 19.79 8.30 6.40
C PHE A 318 20.56 8.64 5.11
N LEU A 319 20.51 7.78 4.11
CA LEU A 319 21.14 7.99 2.80
C LEU A 319 20.59 9.25 2.11
N ALA A 320 19.27 9.44 2.14
CA ALA A 320 18.60 10.59 1.53
C ALA A 320 19.00 11.93 2.15
N ARG A 321 19.38 11.94 3.44
CA ARG A 321 19.89 13.15 4.11
C ARG A 321 21.36 13.45 3.83
N GLY A 322 22.17 12.40 3.60
CA GLY A 322 23.61 12.54 3.48
C GLY A 322 24.14 12.71 2.06
N THR A 323 23.32 12.48 1.03
CA THR A 323 23.77 12.47 -0.37
C THR A 323 22.78 13.17 -1.31
N SER A 324 23.25 13.47 -2.54
CA SER A 324 22.37 14.08 -3.55
C SER A 324 21.28 13.11 -3.99
N LEU A 325 20.13 13.65 -4.42
CA LEU A 325 18.99 12.87 -4.91
C LEU A 325 19.38 11.93 -6.06
N VAL A 326 20.24 12.41 -6.98
CA VAL A 326 20.75 11.61 -8.11
C VAL A 326 21.55 10.41 -7.60
N THR A 327 22.48 10.64 -6.65
CA THR A 327 23.28 9.56 -6.04
C THR A 327 22.39 8.55 -5.33
N CYS A 328 21.37 9.03 -4.60
CA CYS A 328 20.37 8.16 -3.98
C CYS A 328 19.66 7.29 -5.01
N LEU A 329 19.17 7.85 -6.12
CA LEU A 329 18.48 7.10 -7.17
C LEU A 329 19.40 6.05 -7.84
N TRP A 330 20.68 6.36 -8.04
CA TRP A 330 21.67 5.39 -8.50
C TRP A 330 21.85 4.24 -7.52
N ILE A 331 22.07 4.56 -6.24
CA ILE A 331 22.24 3.54 -5.20
C ILE A 331 20.98 2.69 -5.09
N GLY A 332 19.80 3.31 -4.96
CA GLY A 332 18.52 2.60 -4.84
C GLY A 332 18.21 1.73 -6.05
N GLY A 333 18.39 2.25 -7.27
CA GLY A 333 18.13 1.52 -8.51
C GLY A 333 19.08 0.33 -8.70
N LEU A 334 20.38 0.51 -8.46
CA LEU A 334 21.37 -0.56 -8.54
C LEU A 334 21.17 -1.63 -7.46
N LEU A 335 20.94 -1.22 -6.21
CA LEU A 335 20.69 -2.16 -5.12
C LEU A 335 19.46 -3.02 -5.39
N GLN A 336 18.36 -2.42 -5.85
CA GLN A 336 17.14 -3.17 -6.20
C GLN A 336 17.37 -4.14 -7.36
N ALA A 337 18.12 -3.73 -8.38
CA ALA A 337 18.42 -4.60 -9.51
C ALA A 337 19.31 -5.79 -9.09
N VAL A 338 20.42 -5.50 -8.37
CA VAL A 338 21.41 -6.52 -8.00
C VAL A 338 20.85 -7.49 -6.94
N SER A 339 19.97 -7.02 -6.03
CA SER A 339 19.36 -7.88 -5.01
C SER A 339 18.54 -9.04 -5.60
N ASN A 340 17.97 -8.88 -6.80
CA ASN A 340 17.26 -9.97 -7.47
C ASN A 340 18.17 -11.18 -7.78
N LEU A 341 19.50 -10.98 -7.89
CA LEU A 341 20.45 -12.08 -8.06
C LEU A 341 20.55 -12.99 -6.82
N THR A 342 20.13 -12.51 -5.66
CA THR A 342 20.04 -13.38 -4.46
C THR A 342 18.97 -14.47 -4.64
N PHE A 343 17.89 -14.18 -5.38
CA PHE A 343 16.91 -15.21 -5.75
C PHE A 343 17.43 -16.14 -6.87
N THR A 344 18.26 -15.64 -7.80
CA THR A 344 18.99 -16.52 -8.74
C THR A 344 19.85 -17.51 -7.97
N TRP A 345 20.63 -17.02 -7.00
CA TRP A 345 21.47 -17.86 -6.14
C TRP A 345 20.61 -18.84 -5.32
N LEU A 346 19.49 -18.40 -4.73
CA LEU A 346 18.58 -19.28 -4.00
C LEU A 346 18.01 -20.39 -4.90
N ALA A 347 17.66 -20.09 -6.15
CA ALA A 347 17.18 -21.08 -7.10
C ALA A 347 18.22 -22.16 -7.41
N LEU A 348 19.52 -21.85 -7.33
CA LEU A 348 20.62 -22.81 -7.52
C LEU A 348 20.94 -23.60 -6.24
N VAL A 349 20.79 -23.00 -5.07
CA VAL A 349 21.02 -23.65 -3.75
C VAL A 349 19.86 -24.59 -3.39
N GLY A 350 18.63 -24.27 -3.82
CA GLY A 350 17.43 -25.02 -3.50
C GLY A 350 16.78 -24.64 -2.17
N SER A 351 15.91 -25.50 -1.64
CA SER A 351 15.02 -25.22 -0.50
C SER A 351 15.75 -25.25 0.86
N GLN A 352 16.73 -24.38 1.03
CA GLN A 352 17.44 -24.19 2.29
C GLN A 352 16.93 -22.94 3.02
N GLN A 353 16.39 -23.08 4.25
CA GLN A 353 15.79 -21.98 5.03
C GLN A 353 16.76 -20.82 5.29
N TRP A 354 18.05 -21.11 5.58
CA TRP A 354 19.05 -20.07 5.76
C TRP A 354 19.29 -19.27 4.47
N ALA A 355 19.28 -19.94 3.31
CA ALA A 355 19.46 -19.26 2.04
C ALA A 355 18.27 -18.38 1.67
N LEU A 356 17.05 -18.86 1.94
CA LEU A 356 15.83 -18.03 1.83
C LEU A 356 15.89 -16.81 2.75
N THR A 357 16.33 -17.01 4.01
CA THR A 357 16.47 -15.91 4.98
C THR A 357 17.42 -14.83 4.49
N VAL A 358 18.57 -15.22 3.93
CA VAL A 358 19.54 -14.29 3.34
C VAL A 358 18.95 -13.56 2.14
N ALA A 359 18.37 -14.30 1.18
CA ALA A 359 17.81 -13.70 -0.04
C ALA A 359 16.71 -12.69 0.28
N VAL A 360 15.76 -13.07 1.15
CA VAL A 360 14.66 -12.20 1.58
C VAL A 360 15.17 -10.99 2.37
N SER A 361 16.16 -11.17 3.24
CA SER A 361 16.72 -10.05 4.02
C SER A 361 17.38 -9.02 3.12
N VAL A 362 18.17 -9.46 2.15
CA VAL A 362 18.86 -8.57 1.19
C VAL A 362 17.82 -7.84 0.32
N GLU A 363 16.88 -8.56 -0.26
CA GLU A 363 15.85 -7.97 -1.13
C GLU A 363 14.97 -6.98 -0.37
N ALA A 364 14.44 -7.35 0.81
CA ALA A 364 13.57 -6.49 1.59
C ALA A 364 14.28 -5.23 2.11
N PHE A 365 15.56 -5.37 2.53
CA PHE A 365 16.39 -4.25 2.95
C PHE A 365 16.65 -3.26 1.80
N THR A 366 17.11 -3.76 0.65
CA THR A 366 17.43 -2.92 -0.52
C THR A 366 16.17 -2.33 -1.17
N GLY A 367 15.09 -3.10 -1.24
CA GLY A 367 13.79 -2.66 -1.72
C GLY A 367 13.20 -1.52 -0.87
N ALA A 368 13.41 -1.56 0.46
CA ALA A 368 12.99 -0.49 1.35
C ALA A 368 13.80 0.80 1.15
N ILE A 369 15.14 0.69 0.99
CA ILE A 369 16.01 1.83 0.63
C ILE A 369 15.50 2.47 -0.66
N GLY A 370 15.31 1.68 -1.73
CA GLY A 370 14.83 2.16 -3.02
C GLY A 370 13.44 2.80 -2.94
N THR A 371 12.57 2.30 -2.05
CA THR A 371 11.24 2.86 -1.85
C THR A 371 11.29 4.24 -1.19
N VAL A 372 12.10 4.42 -0.15
CA VAL A 372 12.28 5.72 0.52
C VAL A 372 12.85 6.76 -0.44
N ILE A 373 13.88 6.39 -1.21
CA ILE A 373 14.49 7.26 -2.21
C ILE A 373 13.48 7.65 -3.30
N PHE A 374 12.70 6.68 -3.79
CA PHE A 374 11.69 6.92 -4.80
C PHE A 374 10.59 7.87 -4.32
N VAL A 375 10.11 7.70 -3.09
CA VAL A 375 9.14 8.62 -2.46
C VAL A 375 9.73 10.03 -2.35
N ALA A 376 11.00 10.16 -1.95
CA ALA A 376 11.69 11.44 -1.89
C ALA A 376 11.76 12.11 -3.28
N TYR A 377 12.05 11.32 -4.33
CA TYR A 377 12.04 11.84 -5.70
C TYR A 377 10.66 12.30 -6.16
N LEU A 378 9.60 11.50 -5.92
CA LEU A 378 8.22 11.92 -6.23
C LEU A 378 7.84 13.22 -5.52
N SER A 379 8.24 13.36 -4.25
CA SER A 379 7.99 14.58 -3.48
C SER A 379 8.72 15.80 -4.08
N ALA A 380 9.97 15.62 -4.53
CA ALA A 380 10.75 16.68 -5.17
C ALA A 380 10.18 17.13 -6.52
N LEU A 381 9.44 16.27 -7.23
CA LEU A 381 8.75 16.62 -8.48
C LEU A 381 7.53 17.52 -8.25
N CYS A 382 6.95 17.53 -7.06
CA CYS A 382 5.75 18.31 -6.72
C CYS A 382 6.14 19.72 -6.28
N LYS A 383 6.41 20.61 -7.25
CA LYS A 383 6.94 21.97 -6.98
C LYS A 383 5.87 23.00 -6.58
N ASN A 384 4.63 22.83 -7.05
CA ASN A 384 3.56 23.79 -6.80
C ASN A 384 2.80 23.47 -5.50
N PRO A 385 2.87 24.33 -4.45
CA PRO A 385 2.19 24.09 -3.19
C PRO A 385 0.66 23.93 -3.31
N LEU A 386 0.04 24.56 -4.32
CA LEU A 386 -1.41 24.50 -4.55
C LEU A 386 -1.87 23.15 -5.10
N HIS A 387 -0.98 22.41 -5.77
CA HIS A 387 -1.31 21.14 -6.44
C HIS A 387 -0.47 19.97 -5.96
N THR A 388 0.36 20.13 -4.92
CA THR A 388 1.28 19.10 -4.41
C THR A 388 0.59 17.77 -4.16
N ALA A 389 -0.53 17.77 -3.44
CA ALA A 389 -1.26 16.53 -3.11
C ALA A 389 -1.78 15.82 -4.38
N THR A 390 -2.34 16.56 -5.33
CA THR A 390 -2.88 16.01 -6.57
C THR A 390 -1.76 15.48 -7.46
N GLN A 391 -0.66 16.24 -7.64
CA GLN A 391 0.49 15.80 -8.42
C GLN A 391 1.14 14.55 -7.81
N TYR A 392 1.33 14.52 -6.50
CA TYR A 392 1.88 13.34 -5.81
C TYR A 392 0.97 12.11 -5.96
N ALA A 393 -0.35 12.28 -5.82
CA ALA A 393 -1.32 11.21 -6.02
C ALA A 393 -1.29 10.65 -7.46
N LEU A 394 -1.19 11.53 -8.47
CA LEU A 394 -1.06 11.12 -9.87
C LEU A 394 0.24 10.37 -10.15
N LEU A 395 1.38 10.84 -9.62
CA LEU A 395 2.67 10.18 -9.78
C LEU A 395 2.70 8.80 -9.11
N THR A 396 2.13 8.67 -7.92
CA THR A 396 2.02 7.39 -7.21
C THR A 396 1.05 6.42 -7.91
N ALA A 397 -0.04 6.93 -8.47
CA ALA A 397 -0.96 6.14 -9.29
C ALA A 397 -0.27 5.62 -10.55
N LEU A 398 0.50 6.47 -11.24
CA LEU A 398 1.28 6.08 -12.43
C LEU A 398 2.33 5.02 -12.10
N ALA A 399 3.05 5.18 -10.98
CA ALA A 399 3.99 4.15 -10.50
C ALA A 399 3.28 2.82 -10.23
N SER A 400 2.06 2.86 -9.67
CA SER A 400 1.23 1.66 -9.43
C SER A 400 0.74 1.03 -10.72
N VAL A 401 0.41 1.82 -11.75
CA VAL A 401 0.08 1.30 -13.10
C VAL A 401 1.25 0.48 -13.65
N GLY A 402 2.48 1.03 -13.61
CA GLY A 402 3.69 0.30 -14.04
C GLY A 402 3.87 -1.01 -13.26
N ARG A 403 3.71 -0.95 -11.94
CA ARG A 403 3.84 -2.14 -11.06
C ARG A 403 2.81 -3.23 -11.36
N ILE A 404 1.57 -2.89 -11.63
CA ILE A 404 0.47 -3.85 -11.80
C ILE A 404 0.46 -4.40 -13.22
N TYR A 405 0.39 -3.52 -14.22
CA TYR A 405 0.17 -3.95 -15.60
C TYR A 405 1.43 -4.50 -16.27
N LEU A 406 2.60 -3.87 -16.06
CA LEU A 406 3.83 -4.38 -16.66
C LEU A 406 4.28 -5.70 -15.98
N SER A 407 4.01 -5.88 -14.67
CA SER A 407 4.38 -7.11 -13.98
C SER A 407 3.45 -8.28 -14.27
N SER A 408 2.27 -8.06 -14.85
CA SER A 408 1.32 -9.13 -15.15
C SER A 408 1.88 -10.18 -16.13
N GLY A 409 2.83 -9.78 -16.98
CA GLY A 409 3.54 -10.67 -17.91
C GLY A 409 4.66 -11.51 -17.27
N SER A 410 5.07 -11.23 -16.02
CA SER A 410 6.23 -11.88 -15.39
C SER A 410 6.10 -13.39 -15.29
N GLY A 411 4.89 -13.92 -15.08
CA GLY A 411 4.62 -15.36 -14.99
C GLY A 411 4.89 -16.09 -16.30
N TYR A 412 4.60 -15.50 -17.45
CA TYR A 412 4.92 -16.08 -18.76
C TYR A 412 6.43 -16.13 -19.00
N VAL A 413 7.15 -15.06 -18.58
CA VAL A 413 8.62 -15.05 -18.65
C VAL A 413 9.21 -16.10 -17.73
N ALA A 414 8.74 -16.24 -16.48
CA ALA A 414 9.20 -17.26 -15.55
C ALA A 414 8.97 -18.68 -16.08
N ALA A 415 7.79 -18.94 -16.66
CA ALA A 415 7.46 -20.24 -17.25
C ALA A 415 8.37 -20.58 -18.46
N ALA A 416 8.74 -19.58 -19.25
CA ALA A 416 9.58 -19.79 -20.45
C ALA A 416 11.07 -19.93 -20.13
N THR A 417 11.57 -19.24 -19.08
CA THR A 417 13.02 -19.14 -18.80
C THR A 417 13.46 -20.05 -17.64
N GLY A 418 12.54 -20.46 -16.78
CA GLY A 418 12.86 -21.07 -15.47
C GLY A 418 13.40 -20.04 -14.47
N TRP A 419 13.43 -20.44 -13.19
CA TRP A 419 13.68 -19.50 -12.08
C TRP A 419 15.04 -18.80 -12.10
N PRO A 420 16.18 -19.50 -12.32
CA PRO A 420 17.47 -18.83 -12.30
C PRO A 420 17.56 -17.73 -13.36
N LEU A 421 17.14 -18.03 -14.61
CA LEU A 421 17.22 -17.07 -15.69
C LEU A 421 16.15 -15.96 -15.56
N PHE A 422 14.98 -16.27 -15.00
CA PHE A 422 13.94 -15.28 -14.73
C PHE A 422 14.48 -14.13 -13.84
N PHE A 423 15.17 -14.44 -12.74
CA PHE A 423 15.71 -13.41 -11.87
C PHE A 423 16.88 -12.65 -12.49
N VAL A 424 17.67 -13.27 -13.36
CA VAL A 424 18.66 -12.55 -14.18
C VAL A 424 17.97 -11.59 -15.15
N VAL A 425 16.91 -12.02 -15.82
CA VAL A 425 16.10 -11.15 -16.70
C VAL A 425 15.51 -9.99 -15.92
N SER A 426 15.06 -10.21 -14.68
CA SER A 426 14.54 -9.13 -13.84
C SER A 426 15.58 -8.03 -13.54
N VAL A 427 16.87 -8.37 -13.49
CA VAL A 427 17.95 -7.37 -13.40
C VAL A 427 18.03 -6.55 -14.69
N LEU A 428 17.91 -7.19 -15.86
CA LEU A 428 17.93 -6.51 -17.15
C LEU A 428 16.73 -5.56 -17.34
N VAL A 429 15.61 -5.86 -16.71
CA VAL A 429 14.42 -4.99 -16.68
C VAL A 429 14.70 -3.64 -16.03
N ALA A 430 15.73 -3.51 -15.18
CA ALA A 430 16.17 -2.24 -14.61
C ALA A 430 16.89 -1.33 -15.63
N VAL A 431 17.49 -1.90 -16.67
CA VAL A 431 18.35 -1.16 -17.61
C VAL A 431 17.64 0.04 -18.24
N PRO A 432 16.39 -0.06 -18.74
CA PRO A 432 15.69 1.10 -19.30
C PRO A 432 15.56 2.26 -18.31
N SER A 433 15.24 1.98 -17.05
CA SER A 433 15.12 3.03 -16.01
C SER A 433 16.47 3.68 -15.71
N LEU A 434 17.56 2.89 -15.66
CA LEU A 434 18.92 3.41 -15.45
C LEU A 434 19.41 4.24 -16.64
N ILE A 435 19.08 3.86 -17.88
CA ILE A 435 19.36 4.66 -19.06
C ILE A 435 18.65 6.00 -18.99
N LEU A 436 17.36 6.01 -18.61
CA LEU A 436 16.61 7.25 -18.41
C LEU A 436 17.22 8.11 -17.29
N LEU A 437 17.70 7.49 -16.22
CA LEU A 437 18.39 8.20 -15.14
C LEU A 437 19.65 8.90 -15.63
N VAL A 438 20.50 8.22 -16.44
CA VAL A 438 21.68 8.83 -17.09
C VAL A 438 21.25 10.01 -17.97
N TRP A 439 20.20 9.81 -18.77
CA TRP A 439 19.72 10.84 -19.70
C TRP A 439 19.22 12.07 -18.95
N LEU A 440 18.38 11.89 -17.90
CA LEU A 440 17.87 12.97 -17.06
C LEU A 440 19.01 13.71 -16.34
N GLN A 441 20.01 12.98 -15.83
CA GLN A 441 21.19 13.55 -15.18
C GLN A 441 21.99 14.42 -16.16
N ARG A 442 22.27 13.92 -17.37
CA ARG A 442 23.02 14.68 -18.42
C ARG A 442 22.28 15.92 -18.90
N ARG A 443 20.95 15.95 -18.78
CA ARG A 443 20.10 17.09 -19.15
C ARG A 443 19.90 18.12 -18.03
N GLY A 444 20.53 17.93 -16.87
CA GLY A 444 20.46 18.85 -15.75
C GLY A 444 19.09 18.84 -15.00
N HIS A 445 18.27 17.80 -15.22
CA HIS A 445 16.95 17.69 -14.58
C HIS A 445 16.99 17.81 -13.04
N PHE A 446 18.02 17.24 -12.43
CA PHE A 446 18.16 17.20 -10.97
C PHE A 446 18.67 18.51 -10.38
N ASP A 447 19.35 19.34 -11.17
CA ASP A 447 19.82 20.67 -10.74
C ASP A 447 18.63 21.61 -10.50
N GLU A 448 17.51 21.38 -11.24
CA GLU A 448 16.27 22.11 -11.11
C GLU A 448 15.41 21.70 -9.89
N LEU A 449 15.68 20.52 -9.29
CA LEU A 449 14.89 19.98 -8.16
C LEU A 449 15.38 20.48 -6.79
N GLY A 450 16.61 21.02 -6.71
CA GLY A 450 17.22 21.50 -5.48
C GLY A 450 17.56 20.38 -4.48
N PRO A 451 18.16 20.70 -3.33
CA PRO A 451 18.46 19.71 -2.29
C PRO A 451 17.15 19.16 -1.68
N VAL A 452 17.12 17.85 -1.43
CA VAL A 452 15.97 17.18 -0.79
C VAL A 452 15.77 17.76 0.61
N LYS A 453 14.65 18.45 0.82
CA LYS A 453 14.19 18.79 2.17
C LYS A 453 13.47 17.55 2.72
N VAL A 454 14.18 16.75 3.51
CA VAL A 454 13.62 15.61 4.26
C VAL A 454 13.30 16.03 5.67
#